data_bd585b763a7df39bad786321d1609e27
#
_entry.id   bd585b763a7df39bad786321d1609e27
#
_cell.length_a   1.000
_cell.length_b   1.000
_cell.length_c   1.000
_cell.angle_alpha   90.00
_cell.angle_beta   90.00
_cell.angle_gamma   90.00
#
_symmetry.space_group_name_H-M   'P 1'
#
loop_
_entity.id
_entity.type
_entity.pdbx_description
1 polymer ?
#
loop_
_entity_poly.entity_id
_entity_poly.type
_entity_poly.pdbx_seq_one_letter_code
_entity_poly.pdbx_strand_id
1 'polypeptide(L)'
;GAAYLSLDTVADFEGYVPEGYKDPVGIPTKCWGDTRDVIVGQEYSFEECSRSLNEHLYENARPVTICVKDFDKLPDKTKAALVSMAYNIGPTAFCKSSVARYFNQGRQERGCERISEIYKTARGQALPGLERRRAYESAMCLRGLQEGK
;
A
#
# COMPACT_ATOMS: atom_id res chain seq x y z
N GLY A 1 -9.11 -13.51 2.41
CA GLY A 1 -9.76 -12.22 2.55
C GLY A 1 -8.85 -11.04 2.22
N ALA A 2 -9.38 -9.84 2.35
CA ALA A 2 -8.64 -8.62 2.00
C ALA A 2 -7.34 -8.46 2.78
N ALA A 3 -7.29 -8.87 4.05
CA ALA A 3 -6.09 -8.77 4.89
C ALA A 3 -4.93 -9.58 4.31
N TYR A 4 -5.17 -10.81 3.87
CA TYR A 4 -4.15 -11.63 3.24
C TYR A 4 -3.68 -11.05 1.92
N LEU A 5 -4.62 -10.59 1.08
CA LEU A 5 -4.28 -9.97 -0.21
C LEU A 5 -3.44 -8.70 0.00
N SER A 6 -3.79 -7.89 1.00
CA SER A 6 -3.04 -6.68 1.32
C SER A 6 -1.62 -7.01 1.80
N LEU A 7 -1.50 -7.99 2.69
CA LEU A 7 -0.21 -8.41 3.25
C LEU A 7 0.72 -8.93 2.15
N ASP A 8 0.24 -9.85 1.32
CA ASP A 8 1.02 -10.41 0.21
C ASP A 8 1.44 -9.32 -0.78
N THR A 9 0.52 -8.44 -1.16
CA THR A 9 0.77 -7.38 -2.12
C THR A 9 1.85 -6.42 -1.61
N VAL A 10 1.71 -5.96 -0.36
CA VAL A 10 2.68 -5.03 0.25
C VAL A 10 4.03 -5.72 0.39
N ALA A 11 4.07 -6.97 0.87
CA ALA A 11 5.32 -7.71 1.04
C ALA A 11 6.06 -7.86 -0.29
N ASP A 12 5.34 -8.19 -1.36
CA ASP A 12 5.94 -8.34 -2.70
C ASP A 12 6.57 -7.04 -3.20
N PHE A 13 5.91 -5.91 -2.98
CA PHE A 13 6.43 -4.62 -3.43
C PHE A 13 7.55 -4.08 -2.55
N GLU A 14 7.48 -4.27 -1.23
CA GLU A 14 8.48 -3.70 -0.32
C GLU A 14 9.80 -4.46 -0.32
N GLY A 15 9.78 -5.77 -0.65
CA GLY A 15 10.98 -6.61 -0.60
C GLY A 15 11.38 -6.95 0.83
N TYR A 16 12.06 -8.08 1.02
CA TYR A 16 12.41 -8.60 2.34
C TYR A 16 13.92 -8.57 2.58
N VAL A 17 14.35 -7.81 3.60
CA VAL A 17 15.75 -7.75 4.03
C VAL A 17 15.78 -7.94 5.55
N PRO A 18 16.19 -9.12 6.05
CA PRO A 18 16.15 -9.41 7.50
C PRO A 18 17.22 -8.72 8.32
N GLU A 19 18.27 -8.20 7.68
CA GLU A 19 19.32 -7.47 8.38
C GLU A 19 19.12 -5.97 8.24
N GLY A 20 19.29 -5.22 9.35
CA GLY A 20 19.21 -3.77 9.30
C GLY A 20 20.23 -3.18 8.34
N TYR A 21 19.80 -2.32 7.45
CA TYR A 21 20.62 -1.69 6.42
C TYR A 21 20.24 -0.22 6.24
N LYS A 22 21.06 0.53 5.55
CA LYS A 22 20.70 1.89 5.14
C LYS A 22 20.12 1.84 3.72
N ASP A 23 18.96 2.47 3.55
CA ASP A 23 18.37 2.59 2.22
C ASP A 23 19.18 3.56 1.33
N PRO A 24 18.83 3.74 0.05
CA PRO A 24 19.59 4.61 -0.85
C PRO A 24 19.73 6.07 -0.39
N VAL A 25 18.84 6.54 0.49
CA VAL A 25 18.90 7.90 1.05
C VAL A 25 19.48 7.93 2.48
N GLY A 26 20.01 6.79 2.97
CA GLY A 26 20.69 6.69 4.25
C GLY A 26 19.78 6.44 5.44
N ILE A 27 18.52 6.08 5.24
CA ILE A 27 17.59 5.79 6.33
C ILE A 27 17.75 4.34 6.78
N PRO A 28 18.01 4.08 8.08
CA PRO A 28 18.05 2.71 8.59
C PRO A 28 16.72 1.98 8.36
N THR A 29 16.79 0.81 7.75
CA THR A 29 15.61 0.06 7.30
C THR A 29 15.81 -1.43 7.58
N LYS A 30 14.73 -2.15 7.83
CA LYS A 30 14.76 -3.61 8.06
C LYS A 30 13.50 -4.27 7.50
N CYS A 31 13.53 -5.59 7.42
CA CYS A 31 12.35 -6.41 7.10
C CYS A 31 11.72 -6.02 5.77
N TRP A 32 10.46 -5.62 5.74
CA TRP A 32 9.75 -5.15 4.55
C TRP A 32 9.60 -3.63 4.60
N GLY A 33 10.73 -2.93 4.47
CA GLY A 33 10.72 -1.47 4.43
C GLY A 33 10.43 -0.79 5.76
N ASP A 34 10.57 -1.50 6.88
CA ASP A 34 10.33 -0.93 8.22
C ASP A 34 11.49 -0.03 8.62
N THR A 35 11.19 1.22 8.97
CA THR A 35 12.18 2.21 9.40
C THR A 35 12.14 2.48 10.91
N ARG A 36 11.35 1.71 11.68
CA ARG A 36 11.20 1.89 13.12
C ARG A 36 12.17 1.00 13.89
N ASP A 37 12.84 1.57 14.90
CA ASP A 37 13.70 0.83 15.82
C ASP A 37 14.73 -0.05 15.12
N VAL A 38 15.41 0.51 14.11
CA VAL A 38 16.36 -0.24 13.29
C VAL A 38 17.79 0.02 13.77
N ILE A 39 18.53 -1.09 13.99
CA ILE A 39 19.96 -1.05 14.22
C ILE A 39 20.62 -1.66 12.99
N VAL A 40 21.41 -0.86 12.28
CA VAL A 40 22.13 -1.31 11.08
C VAL A 40 23.10 -2.44 11.47
N GLY A 41 23.06 -3.55 10.73
CA GLY A 41 23.88 -4.73 10.99
C GLY A 41 23.24 -5.75 11.92
N GLN A 42 22.14 -5.43 12.59
CA GLN A 42 21.42 -6.39 13.43
C GLN A 42 20.52 -7.27 12.58
N GLU A 43 20.49 -8.57 12.88
CA GLU A 43 19.56 -9.48 12.23
C GLU A 43 18.22 -9.52 12.97
N TYR A 44 17.16 -9.59 12.20
CA TYR A 44 15.79 -9.69 12.70
C TYR A 44 15.17 -10.99 12.23
N SER A 45 14.45 -11.68 13.12
CA SER A 45 13.81 -12.95 12.77
C SER A 45 12.63 -12.71 11.82
N PHE A 46 12.25 -13.74 11.08
CA PHE A 46 11.06 -13.70 10.22
C PHE A 46 9.82 -13.36 11.04
N GLU A 47 9.72 -13.90 12.26
CA GLU A 47 8.59 -13.62 13.15
C GLU A 47 8.53 -12.13 13.55
N GLU A 48 9.68 -11.54 13.89
CA GLU A 48 9.76 -10.11 14.23
C GLU A 48 9.37 -9.27 13.02
N CYS A 49 9.87 -9.61 11.83
CA CYS A 49 9.54 -8.89 10.60
C CYS A 49 8.06 -9.02 10.24
N SER A 50 7.48 -10.21 10.38
CA SER A 50 6.05 -10.44 10.10
C SER A 50 5.15 -9.64 11.04
N ARG A 51 5.50 -9.60 12.32
CA ARG A 51 4.77 -8.81 13.31
C ARG A 51 4.83 -7.33 12.97
N SER A 52 6.02 -6.84 12.64
CA SER A 52 6.24 -5.44 12.25
C SER A 52 5.43 -5.07 11.01
N LEU A 53 5.42 -5.95 9.99
CA LEU A 53 4.63 -5.70 8.77
C LEU A 53 3.14 -5.66 9.06
N ASN A 54 2.63 -6.58 9.88
CA ASN A 54 1.22 -6.61 10.28
C ASN A 54 0.82 -5.34 11.02
N GLU A 55 1.63 -4.88 11.96
CA GLU A 55 1.37 -3.66 12.71
C GLU A 55 1.34 -2.43 11.80
N HIS A 56 2.33 -2.31 10.91
CA HIS A 56 2.42 -1.22 9.94
C HIS A 56 1.23 -1.22 8.98
N LEU A 57 0.87 -2.40 8.47
CA LEU A 57 -0.25 -2.53 7.55
C LEU A 57 -1.55 -2.11 8.22
N TYR A 58 -1.77 -2.54 9.47
CA TYR A 58 -2.94 -2.18 10.24
C TYR A 58 -3.01 -0.66 10.47
N GLU A 59 -1.90 -0.05 10.87
CA GLU A 59 -1.84 1.41 11.11
C GLU A 59 -2.15 2.22 9.84
N ASN A 60 -1.74 1.72 8.68
CA ASN A 60 -1.99 2.40 7.41
C ASN A 60 -3.39 2.09 6.84
N ALA A 61 -3.92 0.91 7.10
CA ALA A 61 -5.24 0.50 6.63
C ALA A 61 -6.37 1.15 7.41
N ARG A 62 -6.21 1.32 8.73
CA ARG A 62 -7.27 1.85 9.58
C ARG A 62 -7.81 3.20 9.12
N PRO A 63 -6.96 4.22 8.84
CA PRO A 63 -7.48 5.50 8.33
C PRO A 63 -8.23 5.36 7.01
N VAL A 64 -7.83 4.42 6.15
CA VAL A 64 -8.50 4.17 4.86
C VAL A 64 -9.92 3.67 5.09
N THR A 65 -10.11 2.78 6.07
CA THR A 65 -11.45 2.26 6.39
C THR A 65 -12.38 3.36 6.89
N ILE A 66 -11.83 4.44 7.41
CA ILE A 66 -12.59 5.58 7.91
C ILE A 66 -12.85 6.60 6.80
N CYS A 67 -11.84 6.92 5.97
CA CYS A 67 -11.97 7.99 4.98
C CYS A 67 -12.66 7.54 3.68
N VAL A 68 -12.72 6.24 3.42
CA VAL A 68 -13.47 5.71 2.27
C VAL A 68 -14.82 5.22 2.74
N LYS A 69 -15.87 5.90 2.30
CA LYS A 69 -17.25 5.58 2.66
C LYS A 69 -17.60 4.14 2.27
N ASP A 70 -18.20 3.39 3.19
CA ASP A 70 -18.61 2.00 2.98
C ASP A 70 -17.45 1.08 2.56
N PHE A 71 -16.25 1.36 3.06
CA PHE A 71 -15.05 0.57 2.72
C PHE A 71 -15.26 -0.93 2.93
N ASP A 72 -15.87 -1.32 4.03
CA ASP A 72 -16.07 -2.73 4.37
C ASP A 72 -16.99 -3.47 3.39
N LYS A 73 -17.78 -2.75 2.60
CA LYS A 73 -18.63 -3.33 1.55
C LYS A 73 -17.93 -3.53 0.23
N LEU A 74 -16.72 -3.01 0.07
CA LEU A 74 -15.94 -3.19 -1.14
C LEU A 74 -15.47 -4.63 -1.29
N PRO A 75 -15.30 -5.11 -2.54
CA PRO A 75 -14.71 -6.44 -2.77
C PRO A 75 -13.28 -6.52 -2.21
N ASP A 76 -12.84 -7.72 -1.83
CA ASP A 76 -11.54 -7.94 -1.20
C ASP A 76 -10.36 -7.40 -2.00
N LYS A 77 -10.33 -7.65 -3.31
CA LYS A 77 -9.25 -7.16 -4.17
C LYS A 77 -9.24 -5.64 -4.27
N THR A 78 -10.40 -5.03 -4.29
CA THR A 78 -10.51 -3.57 -4.30
C THR A 78 -9.99 -2.98 -2.99
N LYS A 79 -10.39 -3.55 -1.85
CA LYS A 79 -9.86 -3.14 -0.54
C LYS A 79 -8.33 -3.26 -0.49
N ALA A 80 -7.80 -4.39 -0.93
CA ALA A 80 -6.36 -4.65 -0.90
C ALA A 80 -5.58 -3.65 -1.74
N ALA A 81 -6.11 -3.27 -2.90
CA ALA A 81 -5.50 -2.27 -3.77
C ALA A 81 -5.42 -0.90 -3.08
N LEU A 82 -6.50 -0.47 -2.45
CA LEU A 82 -6.54 0.81 -1.74
C LEU A 82 -5.57 0.83 -0.56
N VAL A 83 -5.51 -0.27 0.19
CA VAL A 83 -4.60 -0.40 1.32
C VAL A 83 -3.15 -0.40 0.86
N SER A 84 -2.83 -1.10 -0.24
CA SER A 84 -1.48 -1.10 -0.82
C SER A 84 -1.02 0.32 -1.19
N MET A 85 -1.89 1.08 -1.86
CA MET A 85 -1.58 2.45 -2.21
C MET A 85 -1.36 3.31 -0.96
N ALA A 86 -2.26 3.22 0.01
CA ALA A 86 -2.14 3.97 1.27
C ALA A 86 -0.89 3.62 2.05
N TYR A 87 -0.48 2.35 2.06
CA TYR A 87 0.76 1.93 2.69
C TYR A 87 1.97 2.62 2.06
N ASN A 88 1.98 2.72 0.74
CA ASN A 88 3.10 3.31 -0.01
C ASN A 88 3.15 4.85 0.11
N ILE A 89 2.03 5.53 -0.11
CA ILE A 89 2.01 7.01 -0.14
C ILE A 89 1.69 7.63 1.22
N GLY A 90 1.27 6.84 2.18
CA GLY A 90 0.81 7.29 3.49
C GLY A 90 -0.71 7.47 3.52
N PRO A 91 -1.35 7.14 4.65
CA PRO A 91 -2.81 7.20 4.76
C PRO A 91 -3.37 8.62 4.66
N THR A 92 -2.65 9.62 5.15
CA THR A 92 -3.09 11.01 5.05
C THR A 92 -3.15 11.47 3.60
N ALA A 93 -2.10 11.19 2.81
CA ALA A 93 -2.07 11.52 1.39
C ALA A 93 -3.16 10.77 0.63
N PHE A 94 -3.34 9.48 0.95
CA PHE A 94 -4.38 8.66 0.32
C PHE A 94 -5.78 9.25 0.58
N CYS A 95 -6.10 9.57 1.84
CA CYS A 95 -7.42 10.10 2.19
C CYS A 95 -7.71 11.46 1.54
N LYS A 96 -6.68 12.23 1.23
CA LYS A 96 -6.82 13.51 0.51
C LYS A 96 -6.78 13.35 -1.00
N SER A 97 -6.51 12.15 -1.50
CA SER A 97 -6.34 11.91 -2.94
C SER A 97 -7.64 11.95 -3.71
N SER A 98 -7.51 12.14 -5.03
CA SER A 98 -8.65 12.01 -5.93
C SER A 98 -9.20 10.58 -6.00
N VAL A 99 -8.38 9.59 -5.69
CA VAL A 99 -8.84 8.19 -5.59
C VAL A 99 -9.93 8.07 -4.52
N ALA A 100 -9.62 8.51 -3.29
CA ALA A 100 -10.59 8.47 -2.20
C ALA A 100 -11.83 9.30 -2.52
N ARG A 101 -11.64 10.46 -3.15
CA ARG A 101 -12.75 11.33 -3.55
C ARG A 101 -13.71 10.64 -4.52
N TYR A 102 -13.17 9.95 -5.54
CA TYR A 102 -14.02 9.22 -6.49
C TYR A 102 -14.82 8.12 -5.80
N PHE A 103 -14.19 7.35 -4.92
CA PHE A 103 -14.92 6.33 -4.15
C PHE A 103 -16.04 6.94 -3.31
N ASN A 104 -15.78 8.08 -2.67
CA ASN A 104 -16.77 8.77 -1.84
C ASN A 104 -17.91 9.40 -2.66
N GLN A 105 -17.70 9.60 -3.95
CA GLN A 105 -18.73 10.06 -4.88
C GLN A 105 -19.52 8.92 -5.54
N GLY A 106 -19.22 7.67 -5.18
CA GLY A 106 -19.84 6.50 -5.82
C GLY A 106 -19.24 6.14 -7.17
N ARG A 107 -18.15 6.79 -7.58
CA ARG A 107 -17.47 6.57 -8.86
C ARG A 107 -16.30 5.61 -8.68
N GLN A 108 -16.62 4.38 -8.30
CA GLN A 108 -15.61 3.40 -7.89
C GLN A 108 -14.67 2.99 -9.04
N GLU A 109 -15.24 2.71 -10.23
CA GLU A 109 -14.40 2.35 -11.39
C GLU A 109 -13.41 3.46 -11.73
N ARG A 110 -13.87 4.69 -11.72
CA ARG A 110 -13.01 5.84 -12.01
C ARG A 110 -11.93 5.98 -10.91
N GLY A 111 -12.29 5.73 -9.66
CA GLY A 111 -11.34 5.72 -8.55
C GLY A 111 -10.24 4.69 -8.78
N CYS A 112 -10.59 3.48 -9.20
CA CYS A 112 -9.61 2.43 -9.53
C CYS A 112 -8.68 2.85 -10.68
N GLU A 113 -9.25 3.42 -11.74
CA GLU A 113 -8.45 3.92 -12.88
C GLU A 113 -7.47 5.01 -12.44
N ARG A 114 -7.94 5.90 -11.57
CA ARG A 114 -7.12 7.02 -11.08
C ARG A 114 -5.87 6.58 -10.35
N ILE A 115 -5.87 5.41 -9.73
CA ILE A 115 -4.69 4.86 -9.06
C ILE A 115 -3.48 4.85 -9.99
N SER A 116 -3.66 4.44 -11.25
CA SER A 116 -2.57 4.37 -12.22
C SER A 116 -2.11 5.73 -12.76
N GLU A 117 -2.81 6.81 -12.41
CA GLU A 117 -2.55 8.14 -12.95
C GLU A 117 -1.76 9.04 -11.99
N ILE A 118 -1.65 8.70 -10.71
CA ILE A 118 -1.05 9.55 -9.69
C ILE A 118 -0.04 8.80 -8.83
N TYR A 119 0.83 9.55 -8.12
CA TYR A 119 1.82 9.01 -7.19
C TYR A 119 2.75 7.97 -7.80
N LYS A 120 3.19 8.20 -9.03
CA LYS A 120 4.15 7.34 -9.75
C LYS A 120 5.46 8.04 -10.08
N THR A 121 5.66 9.21 -9.48
CA THR A 121 6.90 9.98 -9.64
C THR A 121 7.53 10.29 -8.29
N ALA A 122 8.83 10.55 -8.31
CA ALA A 122 9.54 11.10 -7.16
C ALA A 122 10.44 12.22 -7.67
N ARG A 123 10.43 13.35 -6.98
CA ARG A 123 11.22 14.54 -7.35
C ARG A 123 10.96 14.97 -8.80
N GLY A 124 9.72 14.86 -9.27
CA GLY A 124 9.31 15.26 -10.61
C GLY A 124 9.66 14.30 -11.73
N GLN A 125 10.26 13.14 -11.41
CA GLN A 125 10.64 12.14 -12.40
C GLN A 125 9.82 10.86 -12.24
N ALA A 126 9.40 10.27 -13.36
CA ALA A 126 8.72 8.98 -13.36
C ALA A 126 9.66 7.90 -12.87
N LEU A 127 9.18 7.05 -11.93
CA LEU A 127 9.92 5.92 -11.43
C LEU A 127 9.24 4.63 -11.89
N PRO A 128 9.96 3.79 -12.65
CA PRO A 128 9.36 2.54 -13.20
C PRO A 128 8.75 1.64 -12.11
N GLY A 129 9.37 1.57 -10.92
CA GLY A 129 8.84 0.78 -9.81
C GLY A 129 7.51 1.29 -9.31
N LEU A 130 7.36 2.61 -9.19
CA LEU A 130 6.11 3.24 -8.78
C LEU A 130 5.04 3.10 -9.87
N GLU A 131 5.43 3.23 -11.13
CA GLU A 131 4.50 3.03 -12.24
C GLU A 131 3.93 1.62 -12.26
N ARG A 132 4.79 0.61 -12.07
CA ARG A 132 4.36 -0.79 -11.99
C ARG A 132 3.44 -1.04 -10.80
N ARG A 133 3.76 -0.47 -9.64
CA ARG A 133 2.95 -0.64 -8.44
C ARG A 133 1.56 -0.03 -8.63
N ARG A 134 1.48 1.20 -9.16
CA ARG A 134 0.20 1.86 -9.44
C ARG A 134 -0.63 1.09 -10.48
N ALA A 135 0.03 0.60 -11.52
CA ALA A 135 -0.65 -0.20 -12.54
C ALA A 135 -1.21 -1.50 -11.97
N TYR A 136 -0.43 -2.18 -11.13
CA TYR A 136 -0.88 -3.41 -10.45
C TYR A 136 -2.07 -3.13 -9.52
N GLU A 137 -1.96 -2.09 -8.69
CA GLU A 137 -3.02 -1.71 -7.76
C GLU A 137 -4.30 -1.34 -8.49
N SER A 138 -4.19 -0.57 -9.58
CA SER A 138 -5.34 -0.18 -10.40
C SER A 138 -6.02 -1.41 -11.01
N ALA A 139 -5.25 -2.33 -11.57
CA ALA A 139 -5.79 -3.56 -12.18
C ALA A 139 -6.47 -4.44 -11.12
N MET A 140 -5.87 -4.60 -9.95
CA MET A 140 -6.44 -5.38 -8.86
C MET A 140 -7.74 -4.75 -8.34
N CYS A 141 -7.76 -3.43 -8.23
CA CYS A 141 -8.94 -2.67 -7.83
C CYS A 141 -10.11 -2.90 -8.79
N LEU A 142 -9.87 -2.75 -10.10
CA LEU A 142 -10.89 -2.97 -11.13
C LEU A 142 -11.36 -4.41 -11.18
N ARG A 143 -10.43 -5.36 -11.03
CA ARG A 143 -10.77 -6.78 -11.02
C ARG A 143 -11.71 -7.11 -9.86
N GLY A 144 -11.47 -6.54 -8.69
CA GLY A 144 -12.36 -6.69 -7.55
C GLY A 144 -13.77 -6.23 -7.85
N LEU A 145 -13.92 -5.06 -8.47
CA LEU A 145 -15.24 -4.55 -8.83
C LEU A 145 -15.94 -5.43 -9.86
N GLN A 146 -15.20 -5.98 -10.83
CA GLN A 146 -15.75 -6.87 -11.85
C GLN A 146 -16.20 -8.20 -11.27
N GLU A 147 -15.39 -8.81 -10.39
CA GLU A 147 -15.70 -10.08 -9.75
C GLU A 147 -16.80 -9.97 -8.71
N GLY A 148 -16.99 -8.79 -8.12
CA GLY A 148 -18.02 -8.53 -7.12
C GLY A 148 -19.42 -8.31 -7.65
N LYS A 149 -19.57 -8.33 -8.99
CA LYS A 149 -20.89 -8.13 -9.62
C LYS A 149 -21.72 -9.41 -9.72
#